data_e13e13d0dcbdf4a1cc8eb72c470da311
#
_entry.id   e13e13d0dcbdf4a1cc8eb72c470da311
#
_cell.length_a   1.000
_cell.length_b   1.000
_cell.length_c   1.000
_cell.angle_alpha   90.00
_cell.angle_beta   90.00
_cell.angle_gamma   90.00
#
_symmetry.space_group_name_H-M   'P 1'
#
loop_
_entity.id
_entity.type
_entity.pdbx_description
1 polymer ?
#
loop_
_entity_poly.entity_id
_entity_poly.type
_entity_poly.pdbx_seq_one_letter_code
_entity_poly.pdbx_strand_id
1 'polypeptide(L)'
;MTKGTLTFVAGTFGTTLSKTILHKATETTGMSNNKKRVAWITGGGSGIGLAGAQELAREGWTVVISGRRKDVLDEAVASIAKSGGKVEAMALDVSSAADAEKVAKEIVAKHGRIDLLVNSAGVNVPKRSWDDITTESWDKLVDINLSGVMYCMRAVLPAMRAQKDGVIINVASWAGRHVSKMTGPAYTTTKHAVLALTHSFNMDEFKNGL
;
A
#
# COMPACT_ATOMS: atom_id res chain seq x y z
N MET A 1 -19.19 13.21 5.42
CA MET A 1 -18.79 11.82 5.06
C MET A 1 -17.36 11.65 5.53
N THR A 2 -17.11 10.69 6.39
CA THR A 2 -15.83 10.44 7.03
C THR A 2 -14.86 9.83 6.04
N LYS A 3 -13.77 10.53 5.77
CA LYS A 3 -12.59 9.99 5.10
C LYS A 3 -11.92 9.03 6.07
N GLY A 4 -11.51 7.88 5.65
CA GLY A 4 -10.95 6.86 6.54
C GLY A 4 -10.02 5.92 5.79
N THR A 5 -9.23 5.18 6.54
CA THR A 5 -8.41 4.12 5.99
C THR A 5 -9.28 2.98 5.49
N LEU A 6 -9.05 2.56 4.25
CA LEU A 6 -9.75 1.46 3.63
C LEU A 6 -8.89 0.20 3.68
N THR A 7 -9.47 -0.90 4.17
CA THR A 7 -8.86 -2.21 4.00
C THR A 7 -9.47 -2.90 2.80
N PHE A 8 -8.62 -3.30 1.88
CA PHE A 8 -9.03 -4.08 0.75
C PHE A 8 -8.67 -5.55 0.94
N VAL A 9 -9.67 -6.44 0.84
CA VAL A 9 -9.47 -7.88 0.86
C VAL A 9 -9.38 -8.36 -0.59
N ALA A 10 -8.19 -8.74 -1.04
CA ALA A 10 -7.99 -9.27 -2.38
C ALA A 10 -8.72 -10.62 -2.55
N GLY A 11 -9.73 -10.62 -3.38
CA GLY A 11 -10.37 -11.83 -3.91
C GLY A 11 -9.94 -12.05 -5.38
N THR A 12 -10.36 -13.12 -6.00
CA THR A 12 -9.85 -13.72 -7.25
C THR A 12 -10.07 -12.90 -8.55
N PHE A 13 -10.25 -11.58 -8.54
CA PHE A 13 -10.59 -10.79 -9.73
C PHE A 13 -9.69 -9.56 -9.91
N GLY A 14 -8.66 -9.70 -10.75
CA GLY A 14 -7.61 -8.67 -10.94
C GLY A 14 -8.07 -7.33 -11.55
N THR A 15 -9.02 -7.30 -12.49
CA THR A 15 -9.44 -6.07 -13.22
C THR A 15 -10.54 -5.28 -12.53
N THR A 16 -11.42 -5.93 -11.80
CA THR A 16 -12.49 -5.26 -11.03
C THR A 16 -11.93 -4.57 -9.79
N LEU A 17 -10.81 -5.07 -9.27
CA LEU A 17 -10.15 -4.60 -8.07
C LEU A 17 -9.58 -3.18 -8.23
N SER A 18 -8.91 -2.90 -9.36
CA SER A 18 -8.31 -1.59 -9.64
C SER A 18 -9.38 -0.50 -9.75
N LYS A 19 -10.49 -0.78 -10.41
CA LYS A 19 -11.60 0.16 -10.55
C LYS A 19 -12.30 0.47 -9.23
N THR A 20 -12.48 -0.52 -8.35
CA THR A 20 -13.12 -0.32 -7.04
C THR A 20 -12.24 0.47 -6.08
N ILE A 21 -10.91 0.22 -6.09
CA ILE A 21 -9.94 1.00 -5.32
C ILE A 21 -9.96 2.46 -5.76
N LEU A 22 -9.94 2.69 -7.07
CA LEU A 22 -9.93 4.02 -7.65
C LEU A 22 -11.24 4.76 -7.39
N HIS A 23 -12.38 4.12 -7.61
CA HIS A 23 -13.70 4.72 -7.42
C HIS A 23 -13.89 5.19 -5.96
N LYS A 24 -13.52 4.37 -4.98
CA LYS A 24 -13.57 4.78 -3.57
C LYS A 24 -12.55 5.87 -3.22
N ALA A 25 -11.34 5.82 -3.75
CA ALA A 25 -10.36 6.88 -3.54
C ALA A 25 -10.81 8.22 -4.13
N THR A 26 -11.48 8.21 -5.28
CA THR A 26 -12.01 9.44 -5.92
C THR A 26 -13.30 9.95 -5.28
N GLU A 27 -14.20 9.08 -4.83
CA GLU A 27 -15.42 9.49 -4.10
C GLU A 27 -15.12 10.08 -2.73
N THR A 28 -14.14 9.53 -2.01
CA THR A 28 -13.81 9.94 -0.65
C THR A 28 -13.09 11.30 -0.59
N THR A 29 -12.39 11.69 -1.65
CA THR A 29 -11.61 12.94 -1.71
C THR A 29 -12.40 14.13 -2.24
N GLY A 30 -13.68 14.26 -2.02
CA GLY A 30 -14.57 15.40 -2.33
C GLY A 30 -14.01 16.39 -3.37
N MET A 31 -14.49 16.32 -4.59
CA MET A 31 -13.99 17.06 -5.75
C MET A 31 -14.03 18.58 -5.54
N SER A 32 -12.91 19.20 -5.31
CA SER A 32 -12.58 20.56 -5.79
C SER A 32 -11.17 20.93 -5.33
N ASN A 33 -10.19 20.71 -6.15
CA ASN A 33 -9.08 21.66 -6.33
C ASN A 33 -8.11 21.13 -7.40
N ASN A 34 -7.59 22.05 -8.21
CA ASN A 34 -6.64 21.85 -9.31
C ASN A 34 -5.23 21.39 -8.85
N LYS A 35 -5.11 20.76 -7.67
CA LYS A 35 -3.85 20.24 -7.14
C LYS A 35 -3.62 18.82 -7.66
N LYS A 36 -2.46 18.60 -8.27
CA LYS A 36 -2.00 17.27 -8.67
C LYS A 36 -1.92 16.37 -7.45
N ARG A 37 -2.69 15.28 -7.44
CA ARG A 37 -2.68 14.28 -6.36
C ARG A 37 -1.46 13.40 -6.46
N VAL A 38 -0.95 12.97 -5.31
CA VAL A 38 0.24 12.12 -5.19
C VAL A 38 -0.13 10.82 -4.51
N ALA A 39 0.15 9.70 -5.18
CA ALA A 39 -0.03 8.36 -4.65
C ALA A 39 1.33 7.69 -4.44
N TRP A 40 1.51 7.08 -3.27
CA TRP A 40 2.64 6.22 -2.97
C TRP A 40 2.19 4.77 -2.86
N ILE A 41 2.81 3.88 -3.65
CA ILE A 41 2.42 2.46 -3.74
C ILE A 41 3.62 1.58 -3.42
N THR A 42 3.56 0.86 -2.31
CA THR A 42 4.57 -0.15 -1.99
C THR A 42 4.29 -1.46 -2.74
N GLY A 43 5.33 -2.18 -3.16
CA GLY A 43 5.17 -3.34 -4.04
C GLY A 43 4.65 -2.97 -5.44
N GLY A 44 4.89 -1.73 -5.88
CA GLY A 44 4.35 -1.17 -7.12
C GLY A 44 4.96 -1.70 -8.41
N GLY A 45 6.00 -2.55 -8.33
CA GLY A 45 6.66 -3.11 -9.52
C GLY A 45 5.95 -4.31 -10.15
N SER A 46 4.95 -4.90 -9.51
CA SER A 46 4.25 -6.09 -10.02
C SER A 46 2.84 -6.24 -9.44
N GLY A 47 2.06 -7.17 -10.01
CA GLY A 47 0.77 -7.61 -9.48
C GLY A 47 -0.23 -6.48 -9.20
N ILE A 48 -0.84 -6.52 -8.02
CA ILE A 48 -1.89 -5.56 -7.60
C ILE A 48 -1.33 -4.14 -7.52
N GLY A 49 -0.12 -3.98 -6.97
CA GLY A 49 0.52 -2.66 -6.83
C GLY A 49 0.78 -2.02 -8.19
N LEU A 50 1.31 -2.77 -9.16
CA LEU A 50 1.53 -2.29 -10.52
C LEU A 50 0.22 -1.91 -11.22
N ALA A 51 -0.80 -2.78 -11.12
CA ALA A 51 -2.10 -2.50 -11.73
C ALA A 51 -2.74 -1.22 -11.15
N GLY A 52 -2.63 -1.02 -9.83
CA GLY A 52 -3.08 0.21 -9.18
C GLY A 52 -2.28 1.44 -9.63
N ALA A 53 -0.96 1.30 -9.78
CA ALA A 53 -0.09 2.36 -10.27
C ALA A 53 -0.44 2.80 -11.70
N GLN A 54 -0.68 1.84 -12.59
CA GLN A 54 -1.08 2.09 -13.97
C GLN A 54 -2.40 2.87 -14.03
N GLU A 55 -3.40 2.44 -13.26
CA GLU A 55 -4.72 3.06 -13.27
C GLU A 55 -4.69 4.48 -12.68
N LEU A 56 -4.02 4.69 -11.55
CA LEU A 56 -3.87 6.03 -10.96
C LEU A 56 -3.11 6.98 -11.88
N ALA A 57 -2.05 6.49 -12.54
CA ALA A 57 -1.31 7.29 -13.52
C ALA A 57 -2.17 7.69 -14.73
N ARG A 58 -3.03 6.78 -15.21
CA ARG A 58 -4.00 7.03 -16.28
C ARG A 58 -5.03 8.09 -15.89
N GLU A 59 -5.42 8.14 -14.62
CA GLU A 59 -6.32 9.17 -14.04
C GLU A 59 -5.60 10.49 -13.73
N GLY A 60 -4.33 10.65 -14.12
CA GLY A 60 -3.58 11.89 -13.99
C GLY A 60 -2.91 12.13 -12.63
N TRP A 61 -2.85 11.11 -11.76
CA TRP A 61 -2.11 11.19 -10.51
C TRP A 61 -0.60 11.19 -10.77
N THR A 62 0.15 11.85 -9.91
CA THR A 62 1.59 11.60 -9.78
C THR A 62 1.76 10.35 -8.92
N VAL A 63 2.37 9.32 -9.47
CA VAL A 63 2.50 8.03 -8.81
C VAL A 63 3.95 7.76 -8.43
N VAL A 64 4.20 7.42 -7.18
CA VAL A 64 5.49 6.91 -6.71
C VAL A 64 5.32 5.42 -6.40
N ILE A 65 6.11 4.59 -7.07
CA ILE A 65 6.14 3.15 -6.81
C ILE A 65 7.40 2.78 -6.05
N SER A 66 7.28 1.88 -5.09
CA SER A 66 8.41 1.45 -4.27
C SER A 66 8.51 -0.06 -4.15
N GLY A 67 9.74 -0.53 -4.02
CA GLY A 67 10.09 -1.93 -3.84
C GLY A 67 11.60 -2.12 -3.79
N ARG A 68 12.05 -3.36 -3.57
CA ARG A 68 13.48 -3.68 -3.41
C ARG A 68 14.21 -3.89 -4.73
N ARG A 69 13.52 -4.38 -5.76
CA ARG A 69 14.12 -4.75 -7.05
C ARG A 69 14.06 -3.59 -8.02
N LYS A 70 15.22 -2.97 -8.25
CA LYS A 70 15.31 -1.79 -9.11
C LYS A 70 14.92 -2.09 -10.55
N ASP A 71 15.36 -3.20 -11.10
CA ASP A 71 15.04 -3.68 -12.45
C ASP A 71 13.53 -3.78 -12.68
N VAL A 72 12.82 -4.40 -11.75
CA VAL A 72 11.34 -4.55 -11.82
C VAL A 72 10.62 -3.20 -11.71
N LEU A 73 11.16 -2.28 -10.89
CA LEU A 73 10.60 -0.93 -10.79
C LEU A 73 10.83 -0.14 -12.08
N ASP A 74 12.02 -0.23 -12.67
CA ASP A 74 12.38 0.46 -13.90
C ASP A 74 11.49 -0.02 -15.07
N GLU A 75 11.24 -1.34 -15.18
CA GLU A 75 10.29 -1.91 -16.14
C GLU A 75 8.87 -1.39 -15.95
N ALA A 76 8.41 -1.32 -14.70
CA ALA A 76 7.09 -0.79 -14.36
C ALA A 76 6.98 0.69 -14.76
N VAL A 77 8.00 1.50 -14.45
CA VAL A 77 8.06 2.92 -14.85
C VAL A 77 7.98 3.04 -16.37
N ALA A 78 8.79 2.26 -17.11
CA ALA A 78 8.79 2.30 -18.57
C ALA A 78 7.43 1.90 -19.16
N SER A 79 6.77 0.91 -18.58
CA SER A 79 5.44 0.46 -19.00
C SER A 79 4.38 1.55 -18.80
N ILE A 80 4.35 2.19 -17.62
CA ILE A 80 3.38 3.25 -17.30
C ILE A 80 3.64 4.50 -18.14
N ALA A 81 4.91 4.86 -18.34
CA ALA A 81 5.28 6.03 -19.15
C ALA A 81 4.82 5.90 -20.62
N LYS A 82 4.87 4.69 -21.19
CA LYS A 82 4.35 4.42 -22.55
C LYS A 82 2.85 4.75 -22.69
N SER A 83 2.10 4.70 -21.60
CA SER A 83 0.68 5.07 -21.54
C SER A 83 0.44 6.55 -21.22
N GLY A 84 1.51 7.38 -21.19
CA GLY A 84 1.42 8.81 -20.87
C GLY A 84 1.29 9.12 -19.38
N GLY A 85 1.39 8.13 -18.52
CA GLY A 85 1.28 8.30 -17.07
C GLY A 85 2.53 8.91 -16.44
N LYS A 86 2.36 9.62 -15.31
CA LYS A 86 3.47 10.15 -14.51
C LYS A 86 3.76 9.21 -13.37
N VAL A 87 4.90 8.57 -13.43
CA VAL A 87 5.34 7.60 -12.42
C VAL A 87 6.83 7.76 -12.18
N GLU A 88 7.24 7.55 -10.94
CA GLU A 88 8.64 7.47 -10.54
C GLU A 88 8.85 6.31 -9.57
N ALA A 89 10.07 5.79 -9.53
CA ALA A 89 10.45 4.70 -8.65
C ALA A 89 11.37 5.21 -7.53
N MET A 90 11.09 4.75 -6.31
CA MET A 90 11.96 4.95 -5.14
C MET A 90 12.23 3.59 -4.50
N ALA A 91 13.51 3.25 -4.34
CA ALA A 91 13.90 2.00 -3.69
C ALA A 91 13.42 1.99 -2.24
N LEU A 92 12.86 0.85 -1.80
CA LEU A 92 12.33 0.69 -0.45
C LEU A 92 12.41 -0.77 -0.02
N ASP A 93 12.99 -1.02 1.14
CA ASP A 93 12.67 -2.20 1.91
C ASP A 93 11.61 -1.84 2.96
N VAL A 94 10.39 -2.36 2.81
CA VAL A 94 9.29 -2.06 3.75
C VAL A 94 9.56 -2.56 5.16
N SER A 95 10.44 -3.55 5.34
CA SER A 95 10.84 -4.04 6.67
C SER A 95 11.75 -3.07 7.43
N SER A 96 12.24 -2.00 6.78
CA SER A 96 13.01 -0.92 7.38
C SER A 96 12.15 0.30 7.66
N ALA A 97 11.93 0.60 8.94
CA ALA A 97 11.20 1.80 9.35
C ALA A 97 11.90 3.10 8.88
N ALA A 98 13.25 3.10 8.90
CA ALA A 98 14.06 4.23 8.46
C ALA A 98 13.90 4.49 6.95
N ASP A 99 13.86 3.42 6.14
CA ASP A 99 13.66 3.54 4.70
C ASP A 99 12.26 4.07 4.37
N ALA A 100 11.23 3.56 5.07
CA ALA A 100 9.87 4.04 4.90
C ALA A 100 9.74 5.55 5.23
N GLU A 101 10.36 5.98 6.33
CA GLU A 101 10.37 7.39 6.72
C GLU A 101 11.15 8.26 5.72
N LYS A 102 12.30 7.78 5.23
CA LYS A 102 13.12 8.47 4.22
C LYS A 102 12.32 8.67 2.94
N VAL A 103 11.71 7.62 2.40
CA VAL A 103 10.92 7.70 1.15
C VAL A 103 9.74 8.64 1.31
N ALA A 104 9.00 8.57 2.42
CA ALA A 104 7.89 9.49 2.66
C ALA A 104 8.35 10.96 2.69
N LYS A 105 9.46 11.25 3.36
CA LYS A 105 10.06 12.61 3.39
C LYS A 105 10.49 13.08 2.01
N GLU A 106 11.10 12.22 1.21
CA GLU A 106 11.51 12.53 -0.18
C GLU A 106 10.29 12.84 -1.06
N ILE A 107 9.20 12.06 -0.95
CA ILE A 107 7.96 12.33 -1.67
C ILE A 107 7.39 13.69 -1.28
N VAL A 108 7.30 13.98 0.02
CA VAL A 108 6.78 15.27 0.50
C VAL A 108 7.69 16.43 0.07
N ALA A 109 9.00 16.28 0.16
CA ALA A 109 9.95 17.32 -0.29
C ALA A 109 9.81 17.62 -1.78
N LYS A 110 9.57 16.60 -2.61
CA LYS A 110 9.48 16.74 -4.06
C LYS A 110 8.12 17.21 -4.56
N HIS A 111 7.04 16.70 -3.95
CA HIS A 111 5.66 16.91 -4.44
C HIS A 111 4.80 17.74 -3.49
N GLY A 112 5.27 18.01 -2.28
CA GLY A 112 4.57 18.81 -1.28
C GLY A 112 3.45 18.08 -0.54
N ARG A 113 3.14 16.83 -0.92
CA ARG A 113 1.98 16.09 -0.39
C ARG A 113 2.04 14.58 -0.62
N ILE A 114 1.25 13.84 0.14
CA ILE A 114 0.88 12.45 -0.13
C ILE A 114 -0.63 12.33 0.11
N ASP A 115 -1.40 12.02 -0.92
CA ASP A 115 -2.86 11.91 -0.84
C ASP A 115 -3.33 10.48 -0.65
N LEU A 116 -2.56 9.54 -1.17
CA LEU A 116 -2.88 8.12 -1.13
C LEU A 116 -1.62 7.31 -0.83
N LEU A 117 -1.72 6.44 0.17
CA LEU A 117 -0.77 5.34 0.39
C LEU A 117 -1.47 4.02 0.06
N VAL A 118 -0.84 3.21 -0.80
CA VAL A 118 -1.27 1.83 -1.04
C VAL A 118 -0.20 0.87 -0.54
N ASN A 119 -0.45 0.21 0.57
CA ASN A 119 0.38 -0.86 1.10
C ASN A 119 0.06 -2.17 0.38
N SER A 120 0.76 -2.43 -0.74
CA SER A 120 0.61 -3.64 -1.56
C SER A 120 1.82 -4.58 -1.49
N ALA A 121 2.92 -4.16 -0.87
CA ALA A 121 4.04 -5.04 -0.61
C ALA A 121 3.62 -6.19 0.31
N GLY A 122 3.98 -7.41 -0.08
CA GLY A 122 3.68 -8.60 0.72
C GLY A 122 4.25 -9.85 0.08
N VAL A 123 4.52 -10.83 0.92
CA VAL A 123 5.10 -12.12 0.52
C VAL A 123 4.41 -13.29 1.20
N ASN A 124 4.56 -14.47 0.64
CA ASN A 124 4.35 -15.73 1.34
C ASN A 124 5.54 -16.66 1.05
N VAL A 125 5.66 -17.74 1.81
CA VAL A 125 6.72 -18.74 1.64
C VAL A 125 6.15 -20.07 1.13
N PRO A 126 6.92 -20.83 0.32
CA PRO A 126 6.46 -22.12 -0.19
C PRO A 126 6.20 -23.16 0.91
N LYS A 127 7.16 -23.29 1.83
CA LYS A 127 7.08 -24.17 3.01
C LYS A 127 6.41 -23.42 4.15
N ARG A 128 5.12 -23.72 4.40
CA ARG A 128 4.28 -22.89 5.27
C ARG A 128 3.28 -23.67 6.15
N SER A 129 3.39 -25.01 6.21
CA SER A 129 2.65 -25.80 7.19
C SER A 129 3.26 -25.62 8.59
N TRP A 130 2.58 -26.07 9.63
CA TRP A 130 3.17 -26.07 10.98
C TRP A 130 4.45 -26.90 11.09
N ASP A 131 4.58 -27.94 10.26
CA ASP A 131 5.76 -28.80 10.22
C ASP A 131 6.93 -28.20 9.45
N ASP A 132 6.65 -27.25 8.53
CA ASP A 132 7.64 -26.71 7.62
C ASP A 132 8.05 -25.25 7.91
N ILE A 133 7.20 -24.48 8.61
CA ILE A 133 7.47 -23.06 8.88
C ILE A 133 8.65 -22.93 9.84
N THR A 134 9.64 -22.14 9.45
CA THR A 134 10.76 -21.81 10.32
C THR A 134 10.55 -20.46 11.00
N THR A 135 11.28 -20.20 12.08
CA THR A 135 11.24 -18.90 12.78
C THR A 135 11.62 -17.76 11.83
N GLU A 136 12.63 -17.97 10.99
CA GLU A 136 13.11 -16.95 10.03
C GLU A 136 12.04 -16.65 8.97
N SER A 137 11.29 -17.68 8.53
CA SER A 137 10.18 -17.51 7.61
C SER A 137 9.03 -16.75 8.26
N TRP A 138 8.73 -17.06 9.53
CA TRP A 138 7.75 -16.35 10.34
C TRP A 138 8.13 -14.88 10.48
N ASP A 139 9.34 -14.59 10.98
CA ASP A 139 9.83 -13.24 11.19
C ASP A 139 9.80 -12.43 9.89
N LYS A 140 10.27 -13.00 8.78
CA LYS A 140 10.21 -12.38 7.46
C LYS A 140 8.79 -12.00 7.04
N LEU A 141 7.79 -12.86 7.30
CA LEU A 141 6.40 -12.54 6.96
C LEU A 141 5.85 -11.44 7.87
N VAL A 142 6.16 -11.47 9.15
CA VAL A 142 5.77 -10.42 10.10
C VAL A 142 6.40 -9.08 9.69
N ASP A 143 7.69 -9.06 9.42
CA ASP A 143 8.42 -7.84 9.07
C ASP A 143 7.88 -7.19 7.79
N ILE A 144 7.62 -7.98 6.75
CA ILE A 144 7.17 -7.45 5.47
C ILE A 144 5.66 -7.18 5.47
N ASN A 145 4.84 -8.17 5.87
CA ASN A 145 3.40 -8.12 5.67
C ASN A 145 2.66 -7.32 6.76
N LEU A 146 3.26 -7.11 7.93
CA LEU A 146 2.65 -6.42 9.07
C LEU A 146 3.46 -5.19 9.49
N SER A 147 4.70 -5.36 9.94
CA SER A 147 5.54 -4.26 10.40
C SER A 147 5.76 -3.22 9.30
N GLY A 148 6.03 -3.68 8.07
CA GLY A 148 6.20 -2.82 6.90
C GLY A 148 4.96 -1.98 6.56
N VAL A 149 3.76 -2.56 6.71
CA VAL A 149 2.51 -1.81 6.57
C VAL A 149 2.43 -0.70 7.61
N MET A 150 2.69 -1.03 8.87
CA MET A 150 2.68 -0.05 9.97
C MET A 150 3.73 1.05 9.77
N TYR A 151 4.94 0.71 9.34
CA TYR A 151 6.01 1.69 9.09
C TYR A 151 5.62 2.69 8.01
N CYS A 152 5.08 2.21 6.89
CA CYS A 152 4.63 3.09 5.81
C CYS A 152 3.43 3.95 6.23
N MET A 153 2.46 3.39 6.97
CA MET A 153 1.35 4.17 7.53
C MET A 153 1.85 5.28 8.44
N ARG A 154 2.76 4.96 9.37
CA ARG A 154 3.35 5.93 10.29
C ARG A 154 4.15 7.02 9.55
N ALA A 155 4.85 6.65 8.49
CA ALA A 155 5.69 7.58 7.72
C ALA A 155 4.89 8.67 7.00
N VAL A 156 3.67 8.35 6.52
CA VAL A 156 2.80 9.34 5.83
C VAL A 156 1.98 10.21 6.77
N LEU A 157 1.78 9.78 8.02
CA LEU A 157 0.90 10.46 8.98
C LEU A 157 1.20 11.95 9.18
N PRO A 158 2.46 12.39 9.37
CA PRO A 158 2.73 13.82 9.58
C PRO A 158 2.23 14.68 8.41
N ALA A 159 2.44 14.22 7.18
CA ALA A 159 2.00 14.93 5.99
C ALA A 159 0.47 14.94 5.87
N MET A 160 -0.18 13.78 6.01
CA MET A 160 -1.63 13.65 5.90
C MET A 160 -2.36 14.43 6.99
N ARG A 161 -1.86 14.41 8.23
CA ARG A 161 -2.42 15.24 9.33
C ARG A 161 -2.30 16.73 9.06
N ALA A 162 -1.14 17.19 8.55
CA ALA A 162 -0.95 18.60 8.18
C ALA A 162 -1.87 19.01 7.00
N GLN A 163 -2.13 18.10 6.07
CA GLN A 163 -3.07 18.29 4.97
C GLN A 163 -4.54 18.28 5.43
N LYS A 164 -4.84 17.65 6.57
CA LYS A 164 -6.18 17.24 7.02
C LYS A 164 -6.91 16.43 5.94
N ASP A 165 -6.14 15.69 5.18
CA ASP A 165 -6.61 14.91 4.04
C ASP A 165 -5.62 13.80 3.72
N GLY A 166 -6.13 12.61 3.42
CA GLY A 166 -5.34 11.46 3.03
C GLY A 166 -6.14 10.17 3.09
N VAL A 167 -5.76 9.22 2.28
CA VAL A 167 -6.34 7.88 2.26
C VAL A 167 -5.24 6.85 2.34
N ILE A 168 -5.41 5.83 3.16
CA ILE A 168 -4.52 4.68 3.23
C ILE A 168 -5.30 3.42 2.83
N ILE A 169 -4.77 2.68 1.86
CA ILE A 169 -5.31 1.41 1.41
C ILE A 169 -4.32 0.30 1.79
N ASN A 170 -4.73 -0.59 2.68
CA ASN A 170 -3.96 -1.76 3.03
C ASN A 170 -4.47 -2.98 2.26
N VAL A 171 -3.63 -3.56 1.39
CA VAL A 171 -3.96 -4.76 0.65
C VAL A 171 -3.82 -5.97 1.57
N ALA A 172 -4.92 -6.37 2.15
CA ALA A 172 -5.03 -7.58 2.97
C ALA A 172 -5.15 -8.84 2.08
N SER A 173 -5.98 -9.78 2.45
CA SER A 173 -6.24 -11.01 1.71
C SER A 173 -7.56 -11.62 2.19
N TRP A 174 -8.13 -12.55 1.41
CA TRP A 174 -9.14 -13.48 1.91
C TRP A 174 -8.65 -14.19 3.19
N ALA A 175 -7.35 -14.51 3.26
CA ALA A 175 -6.69 -15.07 4.45
C ALA A 175 -6.67 -14.12 5.66
N GLY A 176 -7.07 -12.87 5.53
CA GLY A 176 -7.28 -11.96 6.66
C GLY A 176 -8.62 -12.13 7.36
N ARG A 177 -9.55 -12.90 6.77
CA ARG A 177 -10.87 -13.20 7.33
C ARG A 177 -11.12 -14.70 7.51
N HIS A 178 -10.34 -15.54 6.84
CA HIS A 178 -10.52 -16.98 6.83
C HIS A 178 -9.20 -17.69 7.06
N VAL A 179 -9.23 -18.76 7.83
CA VAL A 179 -8.08 -19.63 8.07
C VAL A 179 -8.09 -20.76 7.05
N SER A 180 -6.95 -21.04 6.44
CA SER A 180 -6.78 -22.13 5.48
C SER A 180 -5.39 -22.74 5.57
N LYS A 181 -5.32 -24.07 5.44
CA LYS A 181 -4.03 -24.78 5.32
C LYS A 181 -3.20 -24.29 4.12
N MET A 182 -3.85 -23.84 3.03
CA MET A 182 -3.18 -23.36 1.82
C MET A 182 -2.37 -22.09 2.05
N THR A 183 -2.78 -21.22 2.96
CA THR A 183 -2.12 -19.92 3.21
C THR A 183 -1.04 -20.01 4.27
N GLY A 184 -1.12 -21.01 5.15
CA GLY A 184 -0.20 -21.22 6.27
C GLY A 184 -0.45 -20.28 7.45
N PRO A 185 0.09 -20.61 8.65
CA PRO A 185 -0.17 -19.85 9.87
C PRO A 185 0.38 -18.42 9.79
N ALA A 186 1.62 -18.23 9.40
CA ALA A 186 2.28 -16.91 9.42
C ALA A 186 1.57 -15.90 8.49
N TYR A 187 1.28 -16.29 7.24
CA TYR A 187 0.60 -15.40 6.30
C TYR A 187 -0.81 -15.05 6.78
N THR A 188 -1.57 -16.06 7.21
CA THR A 188 -2.92 -15.87 7.74
C THR A 188 -2.92 -14.92 8.94
N THR A 189 -2.01 -15.12 9.90
CA THR A 189 -1.87 -14.25 11.07
C THR A 189 -1.54 -12.81 10.67
N THR A 190 -0.55 -12.61 9.77
CA THR A 190 -0.19 -11.25 9.34
C THR A 190 -1.34 -10.55 8.64
N LYS A 191 -2.14 -11.25 7.83
CA LYS A 191 -3.25 -10.64 7.10
C LYS A 191 -4.47 -10.36 8.00
N HIS A 192 -4.72 -11.13 9.06
CA HIS A 192 -5.68 -10.79 10.12
C HIS A 192 -5.20 -9.55 10.90
N ALA A 193 -3.92 -9.52 11.25
CA ALA A 193 -3.33 -8.39 11.98
C ALA A 193 -3.42 -7.07 11.19
N VAL A 194 -3.25 -7.10 9.86
CA VAL A 194 -3.43 -5.91 9.00
C VAL A 194 -4.86 -5.38 9.07
N LEU A 195 -5.88 -6.24 9.16
CA LEU A 195 -7.26 -5.77 9.37
C LEU A 195 -7.42 -5.06 10.71
N ALA A 196 -6.92 -5.67 11.79
CA ALA A 196 -6.97 -5.08 13.12
C ALA A 196 -6.21 -3.75 13.17
N LEU A 197 -5.01 -3.68 12.58
CA LEU A 197 -4.22 -2.45 12.45
C LEU A 197 -5.00 -1.35 11.73
N THR A 198 -5.68 -1.68 10.64
CA THR A 198 -6.49 -0.71 9.88
C THR A 198 -7.66 -0.17 10.69
N HIS A 199 -8.36 -1.05 11.42
CA HIS A 199 -9.46 -0.61 12.29
C HIS A 199 -8.98 0.28 13.42
N SER A 200 -7.88 -0.09 14.09
CA SER A 200 -7.26 0.73 15.13
C SER A 200 -6.88 2.12 14.62
N PHE A 201 -6.24 2.17 13.45
CA PHE A 201 -5.87 3.42 12.81
C PHE A 201 -7.08 4.34 12.55
N ASN A 202 -8.18 3.78 12.03
CA ASN A 202 -9.40 4.56 11.79
C ASN A 202 -9.98 5.15 13.07
N MET A 203 -9.94 4.41 14.19
CA MET A 203 -10.42 4.90 15.47
C MET A 203 -9.60 6.08 15.99
N ASP A 204 -8.27 6.04 15.80
CA ASP A 204 -7.38 7.08 16.31
C ASP A 204 -7.37 8.33 15.42
N GLU A 205 -7.37 8.13 14.07
CA GLU A 205 -7.16 9.20 13.11
C GLU A 205 -8.45 9.88 12.63
N PHE A 206 -9.61 9.35 12.95
CA PHE A 206 -10.90 9.94 12.63
C PHE A 206 -10.99 11.43 13.01
N LYS A 207 -10.53 11.80 14.21
CA LYS A 207 -10.51 13.19 14.70
C LYS A 207 -9.53 14.10 13.96
N ASN A 208 -8.58 13.52 13.22
CA ASN A 208 -7.57 14.23 12.43
C ASN A 208 -8.00 14.43 10.97
N GLY A 209 -9.20 13.93 10.60
CA GLY A 209 -9.76 14.06 9.26
C GLY A 209 -9.26 12.98 8.28
N LEU A 210 -8.75 11.86 8.81
CA LEU A 210 -8.26 10.72 8.03
C LEU A 210 -9.18 9.50 8.17
#